data_a3f75168d5436f32fef615d8e553f504
#
_entry.id   a3f75168d5436f32fef615d8e553f504
#
_cell.length_a   1.000
_cell.length_b   1.000
_cell.length_c   1.000
_cell.angle_alpha   90.00
_cell.angle_beta   90.00
_cell.angle_gamma   90.00
#
_symmetry.space_group_name_H-M   'P 1'
#
loop_
_entity.id
_entity.type
_entity.pdbx_description
1 polymer ?
#
loop_
_entity_poly.entity_id
_entity_poly.type
_entity_poly.pdbx_seq_one_letter_code
_entity_poly.pdbx_strand_id
1 'polypeptide(L)'
;MPGQADSVTAQAKDVVRLDYQGGNATRRGRWVVPARMEIRAVGGTVKLDFTDAVITHPTLQIQAYVRGGGLLLVTRPGIEVDADGIAVRGGRVKIRPRNGWKEPVRLTVEVSGENRGGRVTARPPRRTFRQWLLRRPRPHVRSFHD
;
A
#
# COMPACT_ATOMS: atom_id res chain seq x y z
N MET A 1 -18.70 -27.62 -12.13
CA MET A 1 -18.85 -27.94 -10.74
C MET A 1 -19.15 -26.72 -9.95
N PRO A 2 -20.39 -26.63 -9.52
CA PRO A 2 -20.83 -25.39 -8.86
C PRO A 2 -20.02 -25.05 -7.62
N GLY A 3 -19.75 -26.03 -6.77
CA GLY A 3 -19.02 -25.73 -5.55
C GLY A 3 -17.62 -25.24 -5.82
N GLN A 4 -16.98 -25.82 -6.80
CA GLN A 4 -15.64 -25.44 -7.17
C GLN A 4 -15.62 -24.05 -7.81
N ALA A 5 -16.61 -23.77 -8.62
CA ALA A 5 -16.74 -22.46 -9.23
C ALA A 5 -16.96 -21.38 -8.16
N ASP A 6 -17.76 -21.69 -7.16
CA ASP A 6 -18.00 -20.76 -6.08
C ASP A 6 -16.72 -20.48 -5.27
N SER A 7 -15.94 -21.52 -5.03
CA SER A 7 -14.68 -21.34 -4.32
C SER A 7 -13.73 -20.46 -5.09
N VAL A 8 -13.62 -20.67 -6.39
CA VAL A 8 -12.75 -19.86 -7.22
C VAL A 8 -13.22 -18.42 -7.23
N THR A 9 -14.53 -18.22 -7.32
CA THR A 9 -15.09 -16.88 -7.30
C THR A 9 -14.81 -16.19 -5.97
N ALA A 10 -14.97 -16.89 -4.86
CA ALA A 10 -14.69 -16.32 -3.56
C ALA A 10 -13.22 -15.93 -3.43
N GLN A 11 -12.32 -16.77 -3.90
CA GLN A 11 -10.89 -16.44 -3.89
C GLN A 11 -10.60 -15.25 -4.77
N ALA A 12 -11.25 -15.17 -5.92
CA ALA A 12 -11.04 -14.05 -6.82
C ALA A 12 -11.49 -12.73 -6.21
N LYS A 13 -12.51 -12.74 -5.37
CA LYS A 13 -12.96 -11.54 -4.69
C LYS A 13 -11.91 -11.00 -3.72
N ASP A 14 -11.07 -11.87 -3.17
CA ASP A 14 -10.06 -11.48 -2.24
C ASP A 14 -8.72 -11.14 -2.91
N VAL A 15 -8.65 -11.27 -4.22
CA VAL A 15 -7.45 -10.99 -4.98
C VAL A 15 -7.73 -9.88 -5.97
N VAL A 16 -6.99 -8.79 -5.86
CA VAL A 16 -7.08 -7.67 -6.79
C VAL A 16 -5.85 -7.69 -7.67
N ARG A 17 -6.06 -7.65 -8.99
CA ARG A 17 -4.96 -7.63 -9.95
C ARG A 17 -4.89 -6.30 -10.64
N LEU A 18 -3.69 -5.73 -10.63
CA LEU A 18 -3.40 -4.47 -11.30
C LEU A 18 -2.24 -4.69 -12.24
N ASP A 19 -2.47 -4.52 -13.53
CA ASP A 19 -1.46 -4.73 -14.54
C ASP A 19 -1.38 -3.47 -15.38
N TYR A 20 -0.31 -2.71 -15.22
CA TYR A 20 -0.15 -1.44 -15.89
C TYR A 20 1.15 -1.39 -16.67
N GLN A 21 1.05 -1.00 -17.92
CA GLN A 21 2.19 -0.82 -18.80
C GLN A 21 2.20 0.62 -19.28
N GLY A 22 3.21 1.37 -18.84
CA GLY A 22 3.40 2.73 -19.31
C GLY A 22 2.48 3.77 -18.73
N GLY A 23 1.58 3.42 -17.88
CA GLY A 23 0.67 4.38 -17.28
C GLY A 23 0.84 4.46 -15.79
N ASN A 24 0.05 5.34 -15.19
CA ASN A 24 0.02 5.47 -13.74
C ASN A 24 -1.35 5.10 -13.22
N ALA A 25 -1.39 4.43 -12.10
CA ALA A 25 -2.62 4.06 -11.45
C ALA A 25 -2.54 4.44 -10.00
N THR A 26 -3.66 4.87 -9.44
CA THR A 26 -3.72 5.27 -8.04
C THR A 26 -4.97 4.70 -7.41
N ARG A 27 -4.80 4.08 -6.25
CA ARG A 27 -5.92 3.77 -5.36
C ARG A 27 -5.81 4.65 -4.14
N ARG A 28 -6.86 5.40 -3.89
CA ARG A 28 -6.88 6.30 -2.75
C ARG A 28 -8.30 6.42 -2.22
N GLY A 29 -8.47 7.19 -1.15
CA GLY A 29 -9.75 7.39 -0.53
C GLY A 29 -10.11 6.21 0.35
N ARG A 30 -11.38 5.89 0.42
CA ARG A 30 -11.88 4.87 1.34
C ARG A 30 -12.02 3.51 0.68
N TRP A 31 -11.03 3.12 -0.10
CA TRP A 31 -11.07 1.80 -0.72
C TRP A 31 -10.84 0.71 0.35
N VAL A 32 -11.44 -0.44 0.10
CA VAL A 32 -11.31 -1.57 1.02
C VAL A 32 -10.06 -2.36 0.66
N VAL A 33 -9.19 -2.55 1.65
CA VAL A 33 -7.93 -3.27 1.43
C VAL A 33 -8.23 -4.76 1.32
N PRO A 34 -7.89 -5.38 0.18
CA PRO A 34 -8.13 -6.82 0.04
C PRO A 34 -7.10 -7.64 0.79
N ALA A 35 -7.29 -8.95 0.85
CA ALA A 35 -6.31 -9.83 1.48
C ALA A 35 -5.08 -10.02 0.60
N ARG A 36 -5.25 -9.94 -0.72
CA ARG A 36 -4.15 -10.17 -1.66
C ARG A 36 -4.25 -9.25 -2.85
N MET A 37 -3.09 -8.81 -3.33
CA MET A 37 -3.01 -8.05 -4.57
C MET A 37 -1.89 -8.61 -5.43
N GLU A 38 -2.12 -8.64 -6.73
CA GLU A 38 -1.09 -8.95 -7.69
C GLU A 38 -0.88 -7.71 -8.55
N ILE A 39 0.32 -7.17 -8.52
CA ILE A 39 0.61 -5.91 -9.16
C ILE A 39 1.73 -6.10 -10.16
N ARG A 40 1.51 -5.64 -11.36
CA ARG A 40 2.53 -5.63 -12.40
C ARG A 40 2.63 -4.21 -12.92
N ALA A 41 3.77 -3.57 -12.68
CA ALA A 41 4.01 -2.19 -13.11
C ALA A 41 5.24 -2.19 -14.02
N VAL A 42 5.02 -2.00 -15.31
CA VAL A 42 6.07 -1.98 -16.32
C VAL A 42 6.10 -0.61 -16.95
N GLY A 43 7.14 0.14 -16.67
CA GLY A 43 7.29 1.49 -17.23
C GLY A 43 6.34 2.51 -16.67
N GLY A 44 5.55 2.17 -15.69
CA GLY A 44 4.61 3.09 -15.07
C GLY A 44 4.63 2.94 -13.56
N THR A 45 3.80 3.69 -12.87
CA THR A 45 3.78 3.68 -11.41
C THR A 45 2.39 3.31 -10.90
N VAL A 46 2.35 2.41 -9.94
CA VAL A 46 1.13 2.09 -9.20
C VAL A 46 1.28 2.68 -7.81
N LYS A 47 0.31 3.49 -7.43
CA LYS A 47 0.30 4.12 -6.11
C LYS A 47 -0.88 3.58 -5.31
N LEU A 48 -0.58 3.07 -4.14
CA LEU A 48 -1.61 2.64 -3.21
C LEU A 48 -1.54 3.55 -1.99
N ASP A 49 -2.58 4.36 -1.83
CA ASP A 49 -2.65 5.30 -0.72
C ASP A 49 -3.56 4.72 0.35
N PHE A 50 -2.96 4.29 1.44
CA PHE A 50 -3.68 3.67 2.55
C PHE A 50 -4.17 4.67 3.58
N THR A 51 -3.96 5.96 3.34
CA THR A 51 -4.26 6.98 4.36
C THR A 51 -5.69 6.92 4.86
N ASP A 52 -6.65 6.74 3.96
CA ASP A 52 -8.06 6.66 4.31
C ASP A 52 -8.66 5.29 3.99
N ALA A 53 -7.84 4.30 3.72
CA ALA A 53 -8.31 2.98 3.33
C ALA A 53 -9.03 2.28 4.48
N VAL A 54 -9.97 1.42 4.11
CA VAL A 54 -10.73 0.63 5.07
C VAL A 54 -10.02 -0.70 5.24
N ILE A 55 -9.57 -0.98 6.45
CA ILE A 55 -8.79 -2.17 6.78
C ILE A 55 -9.71 -3.20 7.39
N THR A 56 -9.86 -4.33 6.71
CA THR A 56 -10.71 -5.43 7.18
C THR A 56 -9.93 -6.72 7.42
N HIS A 57 -8.66 -6.76 7.02
CA HIS A 57 -7.78 -7.91 7.25
C HIS A 57 -6.53 -7.45 7.97
N PRO A 58 -5.93 -8.29 8.80
CA PRO A 58 -4.68 -7.91 9.48
C PRO A 58 -3.47 -7.91 8.55
N THR A 59 -3.57 -8.56 7.40
CA THR A 59 -2.46 -8.68 6.46
C THR A 59 -2.94 -8.50 5.03
N LEU A 60 -2.17 -7.74 4.27
CA LEU A 60 -2.33 -7.67 2.83
C LEU A 60 -1.07 -8.25 2.21
N GLN A 61 -1.22 -9.27 1.38
CA GLN A 61 -0.11 -9.86 0.65
C GLN A 61 -0.08 -9.28 -0.76
N ILE A 62 1.02 -8.64 -1.11
CA ILE A 62 1.20 -8.09 -2.45
C ILE A 62 2.27 -8.89 -3.16
N GLN A 63 1.90 -9.46 -4.30
CA GLN A 63 2.83 -10.08 -5.21
C GLN A 63 3.10 -9.04 -6.29
N ALA A 64 4.31 -8.51 -6.34
CA ALA A 64 4.63 -7.39 -7.20
C ALA A 64 5.69 -7.75 -8.22
N TYR A 65 5.49 -7.28 -9.44
CA TYR A 65 6.51 -7.31 -10.46
C TYR A 65 6.66 -5.89 -10.97
N VAL A 66 7.82 -5.29 -10.73
CA VAL A 66 8.09 -3.90 -11.11
C VAL A 66 9.27 -3.89 -12.06
N ARG A 67 9.09 -3.24 -13.20
CA ARG A 67 10.14 -3.12 -14.18
C ARG A 67 10.15 -1.72 -14.75
N GLY A 68 11.19 -0.96 -14.42
CA GLY A 68 11.38 0.38 -14.96
C GLY A 68 10.36 1.40 -14.51
N GLY A 69 9.48 1.05 -13.59
CA GLY A 69 8.50 1.97 -13.05
C GLY A 69 8.56 1.97 -11.55
N GLY A 70 7.39 1.96 -10.90
CA GLY A 70 7.40 1.98 -9.47
C GLY A 70 6.14 1.47 -8.82
N LEU A 71 6.29 1.06 -7.58
CA LEU A 71 5.18 0.78 -6.69
C LEU A 71 5.38 1.70 -5.49
N LEU A 72 4.40 2.55 -5.24
CA LEU A 72 4.45 3.49 -4.14
C LEU A 72 3.33 3.19 -3.18
N LEU A 73 3.68 2.95 -1.92
CA LEU A 73 2.73 2.71 -0.86
C LEU A 73 2.77 3.90 0.09
N VAL A 74 1.66 4.62 0.17
CA VAL A 74 1.55 5.73 1.12
C VAL A 74 0.83 5.20 2.34
N THR A 75 1.48 5.23 3.48
CA THR A 75 0.99 4.57 4.68
C THR A 75 0.69 5.58 5.77
N ARG A 76 0.14 5.07 6.86
CA ARG A 76 -0.16 5.87 8.06
C ARG A 76 0.25 5.06 9.29
N PRO A 77 0.26 5.69 10.48
CA PRO A 77 0.58 4.94 11.70
C PRO A 77 -0.29 3.69 11.84
N GLY A 78 0.34 2.59 12.22
CA GLY A 78 -0.33 1.31 12.35
C GLY A 78 -0.27 0.43 11.11
N ILE A 79 0.27 0.93 10.01
CA ILE A 79 0.47 0.14 8.80
C ILE A 79 1.96 -0.11 8.63
N GLU A 80 2.35 -1.37 8.71
CA GLU A 80 3.74 -1.77 8.58
C GLU A 80 3.94 -2.43 7.23
N VAL A 81 5.05 -2.12 6.57
CA VAL A 81 5.37 -2.69 5.27
C VAL A 81 6.60 -3.56 5.40
N ASP A 82 6.47 -4.81 4.99
CA ASP A 82 7.55 -5.78 4.95
C ASP A 82 7.83 -6.10 3.48
N ALA A 83 8.96 -5.64 2.99
CA ALA A 83 9.36 -5.87 1.61
C ALA A 83 10.55 -6.81 1.49
N ASP A 84 10.81 -7.58 2.52
CA ASP A 84 11.95 -8.50 2.53
C ASP A 84 11.82 -9.59 1.48
N GLY A 85 10.61 -9.87 1.03
CA GLY A 85 10.37 -10.90 0.02
C GLY A 85 10.60 -10.44 -1.42
N ILE A 86 11.06 -9.21 -1.63
CA ILE A 86 11.30 -8.72 -2.98
C ILE A 86 12.71 -9.05 -3.42
N ALA A 87 12.84 -9.69 -4.59
CA ALA A 87 14.13 -9.89 -5.21
C ALA A 87 14.48 -8.63 -6.00
N VAL A 88 15.54 -7.95 -5.61
CA VAL A 88 15.96 -6.71 -6.27
C VAL A 88 17.01 -7.01 -7.31
N ARG A 89 16.66 -6.74 -8.56
CA ARG A 89 17.56 -6.95 -9.69
C ARG A 89 17.79 -5.63 -10.38
N GLY A 90 18.31 -4.67 -9.62
CA GLY A 90 18.43 -3.29 -10.03
C GLY A 90 17.26 -2.49 -9.49
N GLY A 91 17.47 -1.20 -9.33
CA GLY A 91 16.45 -0.35 -8.74
C GLY A 91 16.58 -0.26 -7.25
N ARG A 92 15.51 0.17 -6.60
CA ARG A 92 15.54 0.44 -5.16
C ARG A 92 14.30 -0.05 -4.47
N VAL A 93 14.49 -0.41 -3.21
CA VAL A 93 13.39 -0.64 -2.28
C VAL A 93 13.66 0.24 -1.07
N LYS A 94 12.71 1.10 -0.73
CA LYS A 94 12.89 2.03 0.36
C LYS A 94 11.62 2.09 1.20
N ILE A 95 11.72 1.69 2.43
CA ILE A 95 10.58 1.61 3.34
C ILE A 95 10.79 2.61 4.47
N ARG A 96 9.80 3.47 4.69
CA ARG A 96 9.82 4.44 5.78
C ARG A 96 8.49 4.39 6.53
N PRO A 97 8.49 4.56 7.83
CA PRO A 97 9.64 4.70 8.72
C PRO A 97 10.44 3.40 8.81
N ARG A 98 11.76 3.51 8.96
CA ARG A 98 12.63 2.33 8.90
C ARG A 98 12.38 1.33 10.02
N ASN A 99 12.09 1.83 11.18
CA ASN A 99 11.88 0.98 12.35
C ASN A 99 10.40 0.82 12.69
N GLY A 100 9.54 1.08 11.71
CA GLY A 100 8.11 0.97 11.92
C GLY A 100 7.54 2.12 12.72
N TRP A 101 6.25 2.05 12.96
CA TRP A 101 5.53 3.06 13.70
C TRP A 101 5.53 2.72 15.18
N LYS A 102 5.37 3.74 16.02
CA LYS A 102 5.21 3.50 17.46
C LYS A 102 3.84 2.94 17.79
N GLU A 103 2.87 3.26 16.96
CA GLU A 103 1.50 2.78 17.17
C GLU A 103 1.40 1.29 16.94
N PRO A 104 0.45 0.63 17.57
CA PRO A 104 0.24 -0.80 17.34
C PRO A 104 -0.07 -1.08 15.86
N VAL A 105 0.44 -2.19 15.37
CA VAL A 105 0.24 -2.58 13.98
C VAL A 105 -1.18 -3.07 13.78
N ARG A 106 -1.89 -2.48 12.85
CA ARG A 106 -3.24 -2.87 12.48
C ARG A 106 -3.28 -3.59 11.15
N LEU A 107 -2.31 -3.30 10.29
CA LEU A 107 -2.19 -3.94 8.99
C LEU A 107 -0.72 -4.13 8.68
N THR A 108 -0.36 -5.34 8.31
CA THR A 108 0.97 -5.63 7.77
C THR A 108 0.84 -5.84 6.27
N VAL A 109 1.57 -5.06 5.50
CA VAL A 109 1.60 -5.20 4.06
C VAL A 109 2.87 -5.96 3.71
N GLU A 110 2.71 -7.21 3.28
CA GLU A 110 3.84 -8.06 2.90
C GLU A 110 4.00 -8.01 1.40
N VAL A 111 5.11 -7.45 0.96
CA VAL A 111 5.37 -7.29 -0.46
C VAL A 111 6.46 -8.27 -0.87
N SER A 112 6.17 -9.09 -1.86
CA SER A 112 7.11 -10.04 -2.40
C SER A 112 7.08 -9.95 -3.93
N GLY A 113 8.03 -10.62 -4.58
CA GLY A 113 8.11 -10.62 -6.02
C GLY A 113 9.44 -10.11 -6.50
N GLU A 114 9.42 -9.27 -7.52
CA GLU A 114 10.66 -8.86 -8.17
C GLU A 114 10.62 -7.39 -8.56
N ASN A 115 11.75 -6.70 -8.35
CA ASN A 115 11.94 -5.34 -8.81
C ASN A 115 13.13 -5.32 -9.77
N ARG A 116 12.86 -5.00 -11.03
CA ARG A 116 13.89 -4.93 -12.07
C ARG A 116 14.04 -3.50 -12.53
N GLY A 117 14.97 -2.79 -11.91
CA GLY A 117 15.29 -1.43 -12.33
C GLY A 117 14.24 -0.38 -11.99
N GLY A 118 13.28 -0.73 -11.14
CA GLY A 118 12.26 0.22 -10.73
C GLY A 118 12.43 0.63 -9.28
N ARG A 119 11.36 1.15 -8.71
CA ARG A 119 11.35 1.58 -7.32
C ARG A 119 10.17 1.00 -6.60
N VAL A 120 10.43 0.48 -5.43
CA VAL A 120 9.37 0.10 -4.50
C VAL A 120 9.57 0.97 -3.26
N THR A 121 8.59 1.81 -2.97
CA THR A 121 8.71 2.80 -1.90
C THR A 121 7.49 2.74 -1.00
N ALA A 122 7.72 2.77 0.30
CA ALA A 122 6.66 2.97 1.26
C ALA A 122 7.04 4.19 2.10
N ARG A 123 6.09 5.08 2.31
CA ARG A 123 6.35 6.32 3.05
C ARG A 123 5.05 6.92 3.56
N PRO A 124 5.14 7.77 4.58
CA PRO A 124 3.97 8.56 4.97
C PRO A 124 3.61 9.56 3.87
N PRO A 125 2.42 10.15 3.92
CA PRO A 125 2.05 11.17 2.95
C PRO A 125 3.02 12.35 3.02
N ARG A 126 3.30 12.97 1.89
CA ARG A 126 4.30 14.04 1.85
C ARG A 126 3.98 15.23 2.67
N ARG A 127 2.80 15.59 2.78
CA ARG A 127 2.48 16.66 3.58
C ARG A 127 2.11 16.31 4.91
N THR A 128 2.49 15.74 5.41
CA THR A 128 2.20 14.85 5.71
C THR A 128 2.05 14.59 7.04
N PHE A 129 3.04 14.34 7.68
CA PHE A 129 3.00 14.20 9.08
C PHE A 129 2.44 15.44 9.68
N ARG A 130 2.91 16.58 9.21
CA ARG A 130 2.48 17.84 9.66
C ARG A 130 1.02 18.13 9.35
N GLN A 131 0.63 17.90 8.10
CA GLN A 131 -0.73 18.07 7.71
C GLN A 131 -1.66 17.08 8.34
N TRP A 132 -1.20 15.87 8.52
CA TRP A 132 -1.97 14.85 9.20
C TRP A 132 -2.24 15.27 10.64
N LEU A 133 -1.28 15.85 11.34
CA LEU A 133 -1.48 16.41 12.67
C LEU A 133 -2.49 17.54 12.67
N LEU A 134 -2.46 18.38 11.65
CA LEU A 134 -3.38 19.50 11.54
C LEU A 134 -4.80 19.05 11.25
N ARG A 135 -4.98 17.90 10.67
CA ARG A 135 -6.29 17.35 10.40
C ARG A 135 -6.95 16.72 11.63
N ARG A 136 -6.19 16.50 12.65
CA ARG A 136 -6.76 15.99 13.88
C ARG A 136 -7.61 17.06 14.54
N PRO A 137 -8.77 16.71 15.08
CA PRO A 137 -9.56 17.67 15.82
C PRO A 137 -8.70 18.19 16.97
N ARG A 138 -8.61 19.48 17.08
CA ARG A 138 -7.90 20.04 18.19
C ARG A 138 -8.85 20.20 19.33
N PRO A 139 -8.40 19.84 20.46
CA PRO A 139 -9.20 20.18 21.62
C PRO A 139 -9.27 21.66 21.65
N HIS A 140 -9.91 22.24 21.35
CA HIS A 140 -9.92 23.51 21.25
C HIS A 140 -9.69 24.37 20.33
N VAL A 141 -9.69 24.45 19.82
CA VAL A 141 -9.34 25.13 18.99
C VAL A 141 -10.01 26.04 18.59
N ARG A 142 -10.17 25.94 18.99
CA ARG A 142 -10.50 26.55 18.76
C ARG A 142 -10.71 27.48 19.16
N SER A 143 -10.62 27.63 19.61
CA SER A 143 -10.56 28.37 20.03
C SER A 143 -9.96 29.18 19.88
N PHE A 144 -9.49 29.34 19.46
CA PHE A 144 -9.01 29.77 19.15
C PHE A 144 -9.08 30.76 18.89
N HIS A 145 -9.22 30.85 19.01
CA HIS A 145 -9.27 31.18 18.84
C HIS A 145 -9.26 31.34 18.90
N ASP A 146 -9.12 31.33 19.13
CA ASP A 146 -9.12 30.98 19.23
C ASP A 146 -9.06 31.01 19.21
#